data_7e8a23ec9368fa01f951e36e6b80e74d
#
_entry.id   7e8a23ec9368fa01f951e36e6b80e74d
#
_cell.length_a   1.000
_cell.length_b   1.000
_cell.length_c   1.000
_cell.angle_alpha   90.00
_cell.angle_beta   90.00
_cell.angle_gamma   90.00
#
_symmetry.space_group_name_H-M   'P 1'
#
loop_
_entity.id
_entity.type
_entity.pdbx_description
1 polymer ?
#
loop_
_entity_poly.entity_id
_entity_poly.type
_entity_poly.pdbx_seq_one_letter_code
_entity_poly.pdbx_strand_id
1 'polypeptide(L)'
;MNIGLSISLAALIMPLSFILTTLTTTSITGPAVYAYDVMETDKDNYGRLNFVSSTTTNASSSFGGGNATSNATITQIPDAAMGPIIPEKGYLVEEIRDNLYWVTDGSYNTMFLVTDEGVVAIDAPPSIGQNYLNAIAEVTDKPITHVIYSHAHLDHIGAAGIFPKNATYIAHQDTSAELKRAMSLTQNSSTIPPIPTISFPNNYTLQIGNQTLNLDYYGDNHMSGNLFIYAPNQKTLMLVDIVFPGWVPFVYLAIAEDVAGFIKAHDIALNNYDFDTFVGGHLTRLGTRDDVVTQQEFVSDLEKAAGKANNEVQFSDIAKQVGKFDNPWLLYSKYIDAVDKNCVETMSSKWEGRLGGAQEFMSTHCFAMTEAGKVNPSVNAILQNNTMIASPN
;
A
#
# COMPACT_ATOMS: atom_id res chain seq x y z
N MET A 1 51.13 3.12 49.03
CA MET A 1 50.10 3.16 50.09
C MET A 1 48.80 2.81 49.48
N ASN A 2 48.39 1.54 49.61
CA ASN A 2 47.13 0.99 49.13
C ASN A 2 46.06 1.25 50.17
N ILE A 3 44.88 1.71 49.74
CA ILE A 3 43.67 1.52 50.54
C ILE A 3 42.58 1.05 49.53
N GLY A 4 42.28 -0.25 49.59
CA GLY A 4 41.15 -0.83 48.96
C GLY A 4 39.89 -0.60 49.79
N LEU A 5 38.76 -0.37 49.11
CA LEU A 5 37.45 -0.39 49.75
C LEU A 5 36.56 -1.40 49.02
N SER A 6 36.33 -2.52 49.70
CA SER A 6 35.31 -3.51 49.32
C SER A 6 33.93 -3.04 49.80
N ILE A 7 32.94 -3.03 48.95
CA ILE A 7 31.53 -2.88 49.36
C ILE A 7 30.78 -4.15 48.99
N SER A 8 30.31 -4.80 50.04
CA SER A 8 29.51 -6.03 50.04
C SER A 8 28.08 -5.77 49.55
N LEU A 9 27.60 -6.62 48.66
CA LEU A 9 26.21 -6.65 48.16
C LEU A 9 25.37 -7.47 49.16
N ALA A 10 24.46 -6.84 49.88
CA ALA A 10 23.44 -7.52 50.67
C ALA A 10 22.09 -7.51 49.92
N ALA A 11 21.63 -8.70 49.59
CA ALA A 11 20.30 -8.92 48.99
C ALA A 11 19.22 -8.71 50.06
N LEU A 12 18.23 -7.88 49.75
CA LEU A 12 17.03 -7.74 50.57
C LEU A 12 15.84 -8.28 49.76
N ILE A 13 15.33 -9.42 50.23
CA ILE A 13 14.06 -10.01 49.76
C ILE A 13 12.97 -9.40 50.56
N MET A 14 11.98 -8.76 49.92
CA MET A 14 10.70 -8.40 50.56
C MET A 14 9.53 -8.99 49.81
N PRO A 15 8.44 -9.40 50.52
CA PRO A 15 7.37 -10.20 49.97
C PRO A 15 6.31 -9.34 49.25
N LEU A 16 5.73 -9.93 48.20
CA LEU A 16 4.61 -9.43 47.42
C LEU A 16 3.35 -9.42 48.31
N SER A 17 2.85 -8.25 48.65
CA SER A 17 1.49 -8.07 49.19
C SER A 17 0.54 -7.62 48.08
N PHE A 18 -0.47 -8.42 47.80
CA PHE A 18 -1.58 -8.10 46.91
C PHE A 18 -2.38 -6.95 47.49
N ILE A 19 -2.43 -5.80 46.80
CA ILE A 19 -3.44 -4.78 47.03
C ILE A 19 -4.38 -4.81 45.83
N LEU A 20 -5.60 -5.28 46.09
CA LEU A 20 -6.71 -5.25 45.15
C LEU A 20 -7.30 -3.83 45.18
N THR A 21 -6.96 -2.98 44.21
CA THR A 21 -7.60 -1.70 44.00
C THR A 21 -8.63 -1.83 42.87
N THR A 22 -9.88 -1.63 43.21
CA THR A 22 -11.01 -1.51 42.28
C THR A 22 -10.81 -0.29 41.41
N LEU A 23 -10.54 -0.51 40.11
CA LEU A 23 -10.56 0.54 39.10
C LEU A 23 -12.02 0.82 38.68
N THR A 24 -12.49 2.00 39.00
CA THR A 24 -13.68 2.59 38.36
C THR A 24 -13.34 2.99 36.93
N THR A 25 -13.97 2.37 35.97
CA THR A 25 -13.85 2.71 34.55
C THR A 25 -14.60 3.99 34.24
N THR A 26 -13.88 5.09 34.05
CA THR A 26 -14.39 6.27 33.33
C THR A 26 -14.15 6.03 31.84
N SER A 27 -15.23 5.91 31.07
CA SER A 27 -15.20 5.81 29.62
C SER A 27 -14.69 7.12 29.01
N ILE A 28 -13.49 7.09 28.45
CA ILE A 28 -12.96 8.14 27.59
C ILE A 28 -13.33 7.74 26.15
N THR A 29 -14.22 8.50 25.52
CA THR A 29 -14.45 8.43 24.08
C THR A 29 -13.28 9.10 23.36
N GLY A 30 -12.28 8.33 22.99
CA GLY A 30 -11.20 8.75 22.09
C GLY A 30 -11.52 8.40 20.62
N PRO A 31 -10.85 9.01 19.66
CA PRO A 31 -11.06 8.71 18.24
C PRO A 31 -10.74 7.23 17.96
N ALA A 32 -11.53 6.65 17.05
CA ALA A 32 -11.43 5.25 16.69
C ALA A 32 -9.99 4.89 16.25
N VAL A 33 -9.34 4.03 17.01
CA VAL A 33 -8.13 3.37 16.60
C VAL A 33 -8.56 2.27 15.62
N TYR A 34 -8.20 2.39 14.33
CA TYR A 34 -8.41 1.31 13.38
C TYR A 34 -7.49 0.14 13.73
N ALA A 35 -8.06 -0.88 14.37
CA ALA A 35 -7.41 -2.17 14.50
C ALA A 35 -7.55 -2.88 13.14
N TYR A 36 -6.42 -3.26 12.56
CA TYR A 36 -6.41 -4.16 11.41
C TYR A 36 -6.77 -5.57 11.91
N ASP A 37 -8.03 -5.95 11.72
CA ASP A 37 -8.40 -7.36 11.85
C ASP A 37 -7.95 -8.10 10.59
N VAL A 38 -7.23 -9.19 10.83
CA VAL A 38 -6.80 -10.16 9.82
C VAL A 38 -8.04 -10.62 9.05
N MET A 39 -7.99 -10.55 7.72
CA MET A 39 -9.02 -11.09 6.84
C MET A 39 -9.23 -12.58 7.14
N GLU A 40 -10.30 -12.91 7.84
CA GLU A 40 -10.76 -14.28 7.94
C GLU A 40 -11.57 -14.61 6.69
N THR A 41 -11.00 -15.39 5.78
CA THR A 41 -11.69 -15.85 4.57
C THR A 41 -12.78 -16.85 4.95
N ASP A 42 -14.04 -16.48 4.74
CA ASP A 42 -15.15 -17.40 4.83
C ASP A 42 -15.04 -18.46 3.71
N LYS A 43 -14.76 -19.71 4.11
CA LYS A 43 -14.42 -20.80 3.19
C LYS A 43 -15.60 -21.34 2.37
N ASP A 44 -16.82 -20.84 2.59
CA ASP A 44 -18.04 -21.43 2.01
C ASP A 44 -18.63 -20.66 0.82
N ASN A 45 -17.97 -19.59 0.32
CA ASN A 45 -18.48 -18.81 -0.81
C ASN A 45 -17.39 -18.52 -1.85
N TYR A 46 -17.13 -19.52 -2.68
CA TYR A 46 -16.22 -19.41 -3.82
C TYR A 46 -16.70 -18.35 -4.83
N GLY A 47 -15.93 -17.30 -5.01
CA GLY A 47 -16.04 -16.38 -6.13
C GLY A 47 -16.51 -14.95 -5.84
N ARG A 48 -16.68 -14.56 -4.57
CA ARG A 48 -16.94 -13.14 -4.21
C ARG A 48 -16.19 -12.78 -2.93
N LEU A 49 -15.27 -11.84 -3.02
CA LEU A 49 -14.74 -11.15 -1.85
C LEU A 49 -15.85 -10.27 -1.27
N ASN A 50 -16.51 -10.72 -0.21
CA ASN A 50 -17.42 -9.91 0.55
C ASN A 50 -16.65 -9.20 1.66
N PHE A 51 -16.38 -7.91 1.50
CA PHE A 51 -15.85 -7.10 2.59
C PHE A 51 -16.99 -6.88 3.60
N VAL A 52 -16.96 -7.61 4.70
CA VAL A 52 -17.88 -7.37 5.82
C VAL A 52 -17.14 -6.50 6.84
N SER A 53 -17.50 -5.23 6.90
CA SER A 53 -17.13 -4.37 8.03
C SER A 53 -17.99 -4.75 9.23
N SER A 54 -17.47 -5.59 10.13
CA SER A 54 -18.14 -5.90 11.39
C SER A 54 -17.74 -4.89 12.47
N THR A 55 -18.52 -3.83 12.63
CA THR A 55 -18.50 -3.05 13.87
C THR A 55 -19.38 -3.75 14.90
N THR A 56 -18.81 -4.66 15.68
CA THR A 56 -19.47 -5.15 16.90
C THR A 56 -19.22 -4.15 18.03
N THR A 57 -20.16 -3.23 18.22
CA THR A 57 -20.27 -2.50 19.49
C THR A 57 -21.17 -3.30 20.43
N ASN A 58 -20.60 -4.04 21.34
CA ASN A 58 -21.32 -4.53 22.52
C ASN A 58 -21.45 -3.37 23.51
N ALA A 59 -22.53 -2.61 23.42
CA ALA A 59 -23.00 -1.77 24.47
C ALA A 59 -24.43 -2.19 24.82
N SER A 60 -24.58 -2.98 25.88
CA SER A 60 -25.88 -3.22 26.50
C SER A 60 -26.31 -1.98 27.27
N SER A 61 -27.21 -1.19 26.69
CA SER A 61 -28.07 -0.29 27.44
C SER A 61 -29.49 -0.40 26.86
N SER A 62 -30.37 -0.91 27.74
CA SER A 62 -31.81 -0.98 27.51
C SER A 62 -32.41 0.41 27.41
N PHE A 63 -32.89 0.82 26.22
CA PHE A 63 -33.99 1.75 26.06
C PHE A 63 -34.65 1.54 24.70
N GLY A 64 -35.96 1.24 24.71
CA GLY A 64 -37.00 1.51 23.75
C GLY A 64 -36.79 0.95 22.30
N GLY A 65 -37.67 0.01 21.95
CA GLY A 65 -37.71 -0.65 20.62
C GLY A 65 -37.74 0.31 19.45
N GLY A 66 -36.83 0.06 18.55
CA GLY A 66 -36.82 0.49 17.18
C GLY A 66 -35.94 -0.50 16.42
N ASN A 67 -36.54 -1.38 15.61
CA ASN A 67 -35.82 -2.22 14.67
C ASN A 67 -35.13 -1.32 13.64
N ALA A 68 -33.92 -0.88 13.90
CA ALA A 68 -32.99 -0.37 12.91
C ALA A 68 -32.22 -1.59 12.37
N THR A 69 -32.76 -2.26 11.38
CA THR A 69 -31.96 -3.08 10.45
C THR A 69 -31.05 -2.09 9.71
N SER A 70 -29.79 -2.00 10.15
CA SER A 70 -28.75 -1.37 9.35
C SER A 70 -28.58 -2.23 8.10
N ASN A 71 -29.26 -1.89 7.02
CA ASN A 71 -28.89 -2.34 5.70
C ASN A 71 -27.53 -1.68 5.39
N ALA A 72 -26.44 -2.33 5.80
CA ALA A 72 -25.14 -2.05 5.22
C ALA A 72 -25.29 -2.40 3.73
N THR A 73 -25.37 -1.38 2.89
CA THR A 73 -25.39 -1.57 1.43
C THR A 73 -24.02 -2.15 1.09
N ILE A 74 -23.96 -3.43 0.76
CA ILE A 74 -22.72 -4.05 0.25
C ILE A 74 -22.41 -3.33 -1.04
N THR A 75 -21.32 -2.60 -1.09
CA THR A 75 -20.86 -1.92 -2.31
C THR A 75 -20.56 -2.98 -3.35
N GLN A 76 -21.24 -2.92 -4.49
CA GLN A 76 -20.99 -3.86 -5.56
C GLN A 76 -19.62 -3.58 -6.17
N ILE A 77 -18.73 -4.61 -6.18
CA ILE A 77 -17.43 -4.51 -6.84
C ILE A 77 -17.66 -4.38 -8.35
N PRO A 78 -17.10 -3.35 -9.02
CA PRO A 78 -17.21 -3.19 -10.47
C PRO A 78 -16.59 -4.37 -11.22
N ASP A 79 -17.17 -4.73 -12.37
CA ASP A 79 -16.62 -5.81 -13.21
C ASP A 79 -15.15 -5.58 -13.58
N ALA A 80 -14.75 -4.32 -13.79
CA ALA A 80 -13.37 -3.93 -14.07
C ALA A 80 -12.38 -4.31 -12.97
N ALA A 81 -12.88 -4.46 -11.73
CA ALA A 81 -12.09 -4.84 -10.56
C ALA A 81 -12.05 -6.35 -10.30
N MET A 82 -12.83 -7.15 -11.06
CA MET A 82 -12.89 -8.60 -10.88
C MET A 82 -11.66 -9.28 -11.46
N GLY A 83 -11.12 -10.25 -10.72
CA GLY A 83 -10.01 -11.11 -11.14
C GLY A 83 -10.43 -12.55 -11.39
N PRO A 84 -9.48 -13.41 -11.74
CA PRO A 84 -9.74 -14.84 -11.89
C PRO A 84 -10.08 -15.47 -10.53
N ILE A 85 -10.75 -16.62 -10.59
CA ILE A 85 -11.03 -17.42 -9.39
C ILE A 85 -9.72 -18.06 -8.94
N ILE A 86 -9.37 -17.86 -7.68
CA ILE A 86 -8.19 -18.51 -7.11
C ILE A 86 -8.52 -20.01 -6.86
N PRO A 87 -7.68 -20.94 -7.35
CA PRO A 87 -7.88 -22.37 -7.12
C PRO A 87 -7.85 -22.75 -5.63
N GLU A 88 -8.43 -23.92 -5.28
CA GLU A 88 -8.45 -24.44 -3.90
C GLU A 88 -7.05 -24.58 -3.25
N LYS A 89 -5.99 -24.68 -4.07
CA LYS A 89 -4.59 -24.70 -3.59
C LYS A 89 -4.12 -23.36 -3.00
N GLY A 90 -4.95 -22.31 -3.06
CA GLY A 90 -4.73 -20.99 -2.46
C GLY A 90 -3.87 -20.03 -3.27
N TYR A 91 -3.54 -20.38 -4.50
CA TYR A 91 -2.83 -19.50 -5.44
C TYR A 91 -3.11 -19.87 -6.89
N LEU A 92 -2.88 -18.91 -7.78
CA LEU A 92 -2.87 -19.06 -9.23
C LEU A 92 -1.47 -18.79 -9.73
N VAL A 93 -0.99 -19.59 -10.70
CA VAL A 93 0.19 -19.32 -11.48
C VAL A 93 -0.17 -19.43 -12.96
N GLU A 94 0.14 -18.37 -13.72
CA GLU A 94 -0.13 -18.31 -15.17
C GLU A 94 1.03 -17.67 -15.92
N GLU A 95 1.32 -18.17 -17.11
CA GLU A 95 2.29 -17.55 -17.99
C GLU A 95 1.75 -16.25 -18.57
N ILE A 96 2.47 -15.14 -18.35
CA ILE A 96 2.17 -13.86 -19.01
C ILE A 96 2.59 -13.95 -20.47
N ARG A 97 3.88 -14.27 -20.69
CA ARG A 97 4.50 -14.40 -22.03
C ARG A 97 5.95 -14.86 -21.88
N ASP A 98 6.43 -15.69 -22.80
CA ASP A 98 7.85 -16.04 -22.98
C ASP A 98 8.59 -16.34 -21.66
N ASN A 99 8.06 -17.29 -20.89
CA ASN A 99 8.57 -17.76 -19.60
C ASN A 99 8.52 -16.74 -18.45
N LEU A 100 7.78 -15.65 -18.57
CA LEU A 100 7.42 -14.77 -17.44
C LEU A 100 6.07 -15.21 -16.89
N TYR A 101 6.01 -15.49 -15.60
CA TYR A 101 4.84 -16.02 -14.93
C TYR A 101 4.33 -15.08 -13.85
N TRP A 102 3.02 -14.88 -13.81
CA TRP A 102 2.30 -14.21 -12.73
C TRP A 102 1.92 -15.20 -11.66
N VAL A 103 2.04 -14.80 -10.39
CA VAL A 103 1.56 -15.54 -9.22
C VAL A 103 0.71 -14.64 -8.37
N THR A 104 -0.47 -15.14 -7.96
CA THR A 104 -1.38 -14.40 -7.09
C THR A 104 -2.13 -15.32 -6.14
N ASP A 105 -2.50 -14.79 -4.98
CA ASP A 105 -3.47 -15.38 -4.04
C ASP A 105 -4.83 -14.65 -4.08
N GLY A 106 -5.00 -13.71 -5.04
CA GLY A 106 -6.19 -12.87 -5.19
C GLY A 106 -6.12 -11.54 -4.42
N SER A 107 -5.12 -11.37 -3.55
CA SER A 107 -4.86 -10.15 -2.78
C SER A 107 -3.52 -9.53 -3.11
N TYR A 108 -2.50 -10.36 -3.33
CA TYR A 108 -1.16 -9.94 -3.72
C TYR A 108 -0.76 -10.54 -5.06
N ASN A 109 0.06 -9.81 -5.78
CA ASN A 109 0.60 -10.19 -7.08
C ASN A 109 2.11 -10.13 -7.08
N THR A 110 2.73 -11.14 -7.68
CA THR A 110 4.14 -11.13 -7.97
C THR A 110 4.40 -11.84 -9.30
N MET A 111 5.65 -11.86 -9.75
CA MET A 111 6.03 -12.55 -10.98
C MET A 111 7.40 -13.19 -10.85
N PHE A 112 7.66 -14.22 -11.66
CA PHE A 112 8.99 -14.80 -11.82
C PHE A 112 9.29 -15.08 -13.28
N LEU A 113 10.57 -15.00 -13.63
CA LEU A 113 11.07 -15.24 -14.96
C LEU A 113 11.92 -16.52 -14.98
N VAL A 114 11.58 -17.48 -15.85
CA VAL A 114 12.36 -18.69 -16.06
C VAL A 114 13.34 -18.43 -17.20
N THR A 115 14.63 -18.64 -16.94
CA THR A 115 15.71 -18.44 -17.91
C THR A 115 16.50 -19.74 -18.11
N ASP A 116 17.44 -19.76 -19.05
CA ASP A 116 18.32 -20.91 -19.24
C ASP A 116 19.25 -21.14 -18.04
N GLU A 117 19.55 -20.09 -17.27
CA GLU A 117 20.49 -20.10 -16.14
C GLU A 117 19.82 -20.26 -14.77
N GLY A 118 18.47 -20.30 -14.73
CA GLY A 118 17.70 -20.41 -13.50
C GLY A 118 16.48 -19.50 -13.46
N VAL A 119 15.91 -19.33 -12.29
CA VAL A 119 14.72 -18.52 -12.04
C VAL A 119 15.13 -17.19 -11.41
N VAL A 120 14.55 -16.10 -11.93
CA VAL A 120 14.55 -14.79 -11.28
C VAL A 120 13.19 -14.58 -10.63
N ALA A 121 13.13 -14.56 -9.31
CA ALA A 121 11.93 -14.26 -8.54
C ALA A 121 11.86 -12.77 -8.23
N ILE A 122 10.66 -12.18 -8.24
CA ILE A 122 10.46 -10.78 -7.89
C ILE A 122 9.57 -10.72 -6.67
N ASP A 123 10.00 -10.02 -5.63
CA ASP A 123 9.34 -9.94 -4.32
C ASP A 123 9.06 -11.30 -3.66
N ALA A 124 8.41 -11.30 -2.53
CA ALA A 124 7.91 -12.48 -1.82
C ALA A 124 6.83 -12.04 -0.82
N PRO A 125 5.59 -11.78 -1.27
CA PRO A 125 4.49 -11.40 -0.39
C PRO A 125 4.23 -12.49 0.66
N PRO A 126 4.15 -12.16 1.96
CA PRO A 126 3.92 -13.13 3.02
C PRO A 126 2.62 -13.92 2.89
N SER A 127 1.57 -13.34 2.30
CA SER A 127 0.29 -14.02 2.07
C SER A 127 0.41 -15.16 1.05
N ILE A 128 1.24 -15.00 0.03
CA ILE A 128 1.61 -16.06 -0.91
C ILE A 128 2.59 -17.03 -0.24
N GLY A 129 3.61 -16.50 0.44
CA GLY A 129 4.56 -17.25 1.25
C GLY A 129 5.14 -18.49 0.52
N GLN A 130 5.06 -19.66 1.17
CA GLN A 130 5.57 -20.93 0.60
C GLN A 130 4.90 -21.31 -0.72
N ASN A 131 3.67 -20.85 -0.99
CA ASN A 131 2.99 -21.10 -2.25
C ASN A 131 3.72 -20.50 -3.45
N TYR A 132 4.56 -19.49 -3.24
CA TYR A 132 5.40 -18.98 -4.32
C TYR A 132 6.44 -20.00 -4.81
N LEU A 133 7.06 -20.74 -3.88
CA LEU A 133 7.96 -21.83 -4.26
C LEU A 133 7.21 -22.98 -4.94
N ASN A 134 5.99 -23.30 -4.47
CA ASN A 134 5.14 -24.30 -5.09
C ASN A 134 4.76 -23.89 -6.53
N ALA A 135 4.40 -22.62 -6.74
CA ALA A 135 4.09 -22.05 -8.06
C ALA A 135 5.28 -22.16 -9.02
N ILE A 136 6.50 -21.84 -8.56
CA ILE A 136 7.72 -22.00 -9.36
C ILE A 136 7.93 -23.49 -9.71
N ALA A 137 7.78 -24.40 -8.74
CA ALA A 137 7.97 -25.83 -8.93
C ALA A 137 6.93 -26.48 -9.86
N GLU A 138 5.74 -25.91 -10.02
CA GLU A 138 4.76 -26.34 -11.03
C GLU A 138 5.22 -26.04 -12.46
N VAL A 139 6.09 -25.04 -12.62
CA VAL A 139 6.52 -24.54 -13.93
C VAL A 139 7.88 -25.11 -14.33
N THR A 140 8.82 -25.20 -13.36
CA THR A 140 10.21 -25.58 -13.67
C THR A 140 10.90 -26.19 -12.45
N ASP A 141 11.88 -27.07 -12.72
CA ASP A 141 12.82 -27.61 -11.75
C ASP A 141 14.12 -26.82 -11.61
N LYS A 142 14.26 -25.71 -12.37
CA LYS A 142 15.46 -24.86 -12.34
C LYS A 142 15.60 -24.16 -11.00
N PRO A 143 16.84 -23.97 -10.50
CA PRO A 143 17.08 -23.30 -9.23
C PRO A 143 16.74 -21.79 -9.32
N ILE A 144 16.29 -21.23 -8.20
CA ILE A 144 16.15 -19.77 -8.04
C ILE A 144 17.54 -19.20 -7.81
N THR A 145 18.00 -18.39 -8.77
CA THR A 145 19.36 -17.82 -8.79
C THR A 145 19.38 -16.34 -8.44
N HIS A 146 18.29 -15.63 -8.73
CA HIS A 146 18.16 -14.19 -8.47
C HIS A 146 16.82 -13.88 -7.79
N VAL A 147 16.84 -12.88 -6.92
CA VAL A 147 15.66 -12.31 -6.26
C VAL A 147 15.74 -10.80 -6.41
N ILE A 148 14.69 -10.18 -6.93
CA ILE A 148 14.59 -8.73 -7.08
C ILE A 148 13.54 -8.22 -6.09
N TYR A 149 13.85 -7.16 -5.36
CA TYR A 149 12.87 -6.44 -4.54
C TYR A 149 12.37 -5.21 -5.27
N SER A 150 11.05 -5.06 -5.35
CA SER A 150 10.42 -3.85 -5.87
C SER A 150 10.72 -2.65 -4.98
N HIS A 151 10.54 -2.81 -3.66
CA HIS A 151 10.82 -1.82 -2.62
C HIS A 151 10.93 -2.50 -1.23
N ALA A 152 10.99 -1.74 -0.13
CA ALA A 152 11.31 -2.28 1.20
C ALA A 152 10.09 -2.70 2.05
N HIS A 153 8.85 -2.53 1.58
CA HIS A 153 7.67 -2.88 2.38
C HIS A 153 7.56 -4.40 2.62
N LEU A 154 7.25 -4.75 3.85
CA LEU A 154 7.27 -6.15 4.31
C LEU A 154 6.11 -6.99 3.75
N ASP A 155 5.01 -6.38 3.36
CA ASP A 155 3.91 -7.07 2.70
C ASP A 155 4.26 -7.52 1.27
N HIS A 156 5.32 -6.96 0.67
CA HIS A 156 5.86 -7.39 -0.62
C HIS A 156 7.09 -8.29 -0.50
N ILE A 157 7.99 -8.04 0.45
CA ILE A 157 9.25 -8.80 0.52
C ILE A 157 9.43 -9.60 1.82
N GLY A 158 8.44 -9.53 2.74
CA GLY A 158 8.58 -10.10 4.09
C GLY A 158 8.82 -11.61 4.12
N ALA A 159 8.36 -12.36 3.12
CA ALA A 159 8.62 -13.80 3.03
C ALA A 159 9.91 -14.15 2.26
N ALA A 160 10.74 -13.20 1.83
CA ALA A 160 11.91 -13.48 0.99
C ALA A 160 12.95 -14.42 1.61
N GLY A 161 12.87 -14.67 2.92
CA GLY A 161 13.66 -15.69 3.60
C GLY A 161 13.38 -17.13 3.15
N ILE A 162 12.32 -17.38 2.36
CA ILE A 162 12.02 -18.70 1.75
C ILE A 162 12.98 -19.05 0.62
N PHE A 163 13.57 -18.05 -0.03
CA PHE A 163 14.47 -18.26 -1.16
C PHE A 163 15.85 -18.74 -0.74
N PRO A 164 16.62 -19.37 -1.66
CA PRO A 164 17.96 -19.85 -1.36
C PRO A 164 18.88 -18.72 -0.87
N LYS A 165 19.64 -18.97 0.21
CA LYS A 165 20.57 -17.99 0.78
C LYS A 165 21.72 -17.61 -0.15
N ASN A 166 22.03 -18.46 -1.13
CA ASN A 166 23.07 -18.22 -2.16
C ASN A 166 22.51 -17.58 -3.43
N ALA A 167 21.22 -17.27 -3.47
CA ALA A 167 20.67 -16.46 -4.55
C ALA A 167 21.25 -15.03 -4.52
N THR A 168 21.34 -14.40 -5.68
CA THR A 168 21.72 -12.99 -5.79
C THR A 168 20.50 -12.11 -5.55
N TYR A 169 20.51 -11.34 -4.44
CA TYR A 169 19.46 -10.40 -4.11
C TYR A 169 19.78 -9.02 -4.67
N ILE A 170 18.84 -8.45 -5.42
CA ILE A 170 19.01 -7.18 -6.16
C ILE A 170 17.92 -6.19 -5.73
N ALA A 171 18.29 -4.96 -5.40
CA ALA A 171 17.34 -3.89 -5.10
C ALA A 171 17.95 -2.50 -5.32
N HIS A 172 17.11 -1.47 -5.27
CA HIS A 172 17.60 -0.10 -5.17
C HIS A 172 18.42 0.11 -3.88
N GLN A 173 19.37 1.04 -3.90
CA GLN A 173 20.22 1.32 -2.75
C GLN A 173 19.44 1.74 -1.51
N ASP A 174 18.32 2.48 -1.69
CA ASP A 174 17.50 2.98 -0.58
C ASP A 174 16.71 1.83 0.07
N THR A 175 16.21 0.88 -0.72
CA THR A 175 15.67 -0.39 -0.20
C THR A 175 16.71 -1.14 0.64
N SER A 176 17.94 -1.24 0.15
CA SER A 176 19.04 -1.87 0.89
C SER A 176 19.38 -1.11 2.18
N ALA A 177 19.36 0.22 2.14
CA ALA A 177 19.62 1.07 3.30
C ALA A 177 18.53 0.91 4.37
N GLU A 178 17.26 0.87 3.97
CA GLU A 178 16.13 0.67 4.89
C GLU A 178 16.20 -0.71 5.58
N LEU A 179 16.47 -1.78 4.83
CA LEU A 179 16.62 -3.10 5.43
C LEU A 179 17.80 -3.17 6.41
N LYS A 180 18.93 -2.51 6.11
CA LYS A 180 20.07 -2.41 7.04
C LYS A 180 19.70 -1.59 8.28
N ARG A 181 18.95 -0.50 8.11
CA ARG A 181 18.42 0.29 9.22
C ARG A 181 17.51 -0.55 10.11
N ALA A 182 16.53 -1.27 9.52
CA ALA A 182 15.64 -2.15 10.23
C ALA A 182 16.41 -3.23 11.01
N MET A 183 17.43 -3.84 10.39
CA MET A 183 18.30 -4.82 11.04
C MET A 183 19.02 -4.25 12.26
N SER A 184 19.43 -2.99 12.23
CA SER A 184 20.08 -2.31 13.36
C SER A 184 19.15 -2.03 14.54
N LEU A 185 17.83 -2.00 14.31
CA LEU A 185 16.81 -1.71 15.31
C LEU A 185 16.23 -2.96 15.99
N THR A 186 16.54 -4.17 15.50
CA THR A 186 16.03 -5.41 16.05
C THR A 186 17.12 -6.32 16.57
N GLN A 187 16.82 -7.09 17.64
CA GLN A 187 17.68 -8.20 18.09
C GLN A 187 17.33 -9.51 17.35
N ASN A 188 16.22 -9.56 16.64
CA ASN A 188 15.78 -10.72 15.88
C ASN A 188 15.94 -10.45 14.37
N SER A 189 17.11 -10.70 13.85
CA SER A 189 17.42 -10.51 12.42
C SER A 189 16.66 -11.48 11.50
N SER A 190 16.05 -12.55 12.05
CA SER A 190 15.29 -13.51 11.22
C SER A 190 13.96 -12.95 10.70
N THR A 191 13.49 -11.85 11.23
CA THR A 191 12.27 -11.15 10.76
C THR A 191 12.54 -10.15 9.65
N ILE A 192 13.82 -9.89 9.35
CA ILE A 192 14.22 -8.96 8.30
C ILE A 192 14.51 -9.76 7.03
N PRO A 193 13.97 -9.36 5.87
CA PRO A 193 14.31 -9.97 4.58
C PRO A 193 15.82 -9.95 4.31
N PRO A 194 16.35 -10.92 3.52
CA PRO A 194 17.75 -10.93 3.14
C PRO A 194 18.22 -9.58 2.58
N ILE A 195 19.34 -9.09 3.07
CA ILE A 195 19.91 -7.82 2.57
C ILE A 195 20.38 -8.02 1.12
N PRO A 196 20.03 -7.11 0.20
CA PRO A 196 20.49 -7.18 -1.18
C PRO A 196 22.01 -7.25 -1.30
N THR A 197 22.48 -8.19 -2.13
CA THR A 197 23.92 -8.36 -2.42
C THR A 197 24.36 -7.45 -3.56
N ILE A 198 23.42 -7.05 -4.42
CA ILE A 198 23.61 -6.01 -5.44
C ILE A 198 22.62 -4.87 -5.16
N SER A 199 23.13 -3.66 -5.07
CA SER A 199 22.31 -2.45 -4.97
C SER A 199 22.85 -1.36 -5.89
N PHE A 200 21.93 -0.56 -6.46
CA PHE A 200 22.23 0.45 -7.47
C PHE A 200 21.47 1.75 -7.20
N PRO A 201 21.98 2.92 -7.65
CA PRO A 201 21.39 4.22 -7.32
C PRO A 201 20.31 4.73 -8.29
N ASN A 202 20.29 4.30 -9.56
CA ASN A 202 19.38 4.83 -10.57
C ASN A 202 18.72 3.73 -11.41
N ASN A 203 19.54 2.94 -12.12
CA ASN A 203 19.06 1.86 -12.96
C ASN A 203 20.01 0.67 -12.90
N TYR A 204 19.46 -0.49 -13.19
CA TYR A 204 20.24 -1.72 -13.33
C TYR A 204 19.58 -2.61 -14.38
N THR A 205 20.37 -3.10 -15.34
CA THR A 205 19.90 -4.10 -16.31
C THR A 205 20.43 -5.46 -15.92
N LEU A 206 19.52 -6.37 -15.56
CA LEU A 206 19.84 -7.77 -15.38
C LEU A 206 19.73 -8.48 -16.72
N GLN A 207 20.88 -8.90 -17.26
CA GLN A 207 20.96 -9.80 -18.40
C GLN A 207 21.24 -11.21 -17.88
N ILE A 208 20.34 -12.16 -18.14
CA ILE A 208 20.49 -13.55 -17.69
C ILE A 208 20.06 -14.50 -18.83
N GLY A 209 21.04 -15.22 -19.41
CA GLY A 209 20.84 -15.95 -20.66
C GLY A 209 20.36 -15.03 -21.77
N ASN A 210 19.26 -15.38 -22.41
CA ASN A 210 18.61 -14.60 -23.46
C ASN A 210 17.52 -13.63 -22.95
N GLN A 211 17.39 -13.47 -21.63
CA GLN A 211 16.36 -12.67 -21.00
C GLN A 211 16.94 -11.38 -20.42
N THR A 212 16.12 -10.33 -20.39
CA THR A 212 16.49 -9.01 -19.87
C THR A 212 15.42 -8.50 -18.93
N LEU A 213 15.84 -7.95 -17.78
CA LEU A 213 14.99 -7.15 -16.90
C LEU A 213 15.66 -5.78 -16.69
N ASN A 214 14.92 -4.71 -16.94
CA ASN A 214 15.35 -3.35 -16.63
C ASN A 214 14.71 -2.94 -15.30
N LEU A 215 15.55 -2.48 -14.37
CA LEU A 215 15.16 -2.01 -13.05
C LEU A 215 15.48 -0.53 -12.98
N ASP A 216 14.47 0.32 -13.05
CA ASP A 216 14.64 1.76 -13.17
C ASP A 216 14.07 2.48 -11.96
N TYR A 217 14.77 3.51 -11.48
CA TYR A 217 14.35 4.37 -10.41
C TYR A 217 14.31 5.83 -10.89
N TYR A 218 13.19 6.50 -10.69
CA TYR A 218 12.96 7.88 -11.14
C TYR A 218 12.75 8.88 -9.98
N GLY A 219 13.19 8.52 -8.79
CA GLY A 219 12.95 9.27 -7.57
C GLY A 219 11.83 8.69 -6.72
N ASP A 220 11.67 9.26 -5.53
CA ASP A 220 10.67 8.81 -4.57
C ASP A 220 9.26 8.94 -5.15
N ASN A 221 8.41 8.01 -4.80
CA ASN A 221 7.02 7.96 -5.20
C ASN A 221 6.18 7.29 -4.10
N HIS A 222 5.70 6.04 -4.24
CA HIS A 222 5.08 5.30 -3.16
C HIS A 222 6.02 5.22 -1.94
N MET A 223 7.26 4.81 -2.17
CA MET A 223 8.32 4.88 -1.16
C MET A 223 9.68 5.09 -1.81
N SER A 224 10.67 5.47 -0.99
CA SER A 224 12.06 5.56 -1.44
C SER A 224 12.58 4.20 -1.89
N GLY A 225 13.11 4.14 -3.11
CA GLY A 225 13.63 2.90 -3.70
C GLY A 225 12.60 2.04 -4.43
N ASN A 226 11.34 2.50 -4.62
CA ASN A 226 10.34 1.76 -5.38
C ASN A 226 10.68 1.77 -6.88
N LEU A 227 10.81 0.58 -7.47
CA LEU A 227 11.34 0.35 -8.82
C LEU A 227 10.23 0.18 -9.86
N PHE A 228 10.53 0.66 -11.06
CA PHE A 228 9.90 0.23 -12.29
C PHE A 228 10.66 -1.00 -12.81
N ILE A 229 10.02 -2.17 -12.78
CA ILE A 229 10.61 -3.43 -13.21
C ILE A 229 10.02 -3.80 -14.55
N TYR A 230 10.82 -3.68 -15.60
CA TYR A 230 10.37 -3.88 -16.98
C TYR A 230 11.03 -5.09 -17.62
N ALA A 231 10.19 -5.99 -18.14
CA ALA A 231 10.58 -7.14 -18.95
C ALA A 231 10.31 -6.84 -20.42
N PRO A 232 11.30 -6.33 -21.20
CA PRO A 232 11.07 -5.84 -22.54
C PRO A 232 10.65 -6.93 -23.53
N ASN A 233 11.20 -8.14 -23.43
CA ASN A 233 10.84 -9.26 -24.28
C ASN A 233 9.36 -9.66 -24.08
N GLN A 234 8.87 -9.59 -22.86
CA GLN A 234 7.51 -9.93 -22.48
C GLN A 234 6.55 -8.74 -22.55
N LYS A 235 7.05 -7.55 -22.83
CA LYS A 235 6.27 -6.30 -22.80
C LYS A 235 5.45 -6.17 -21.50
N THR A 236 6.08 -6.45 -20.39
CA THR A 236 5.45 -6.44 -19.07
C THR A 236 6.14 -5.44 -18.14
N LEU A 237 5.37 -4.53 -17.56
CA LEU A 237 5.81 -3.59 -16.54
C LEU A 237 5.23 -3.98 -15.19
N MET A 238 6.08 -4.17 -14.18
CA MET A 238 5.67 -4.26 -12.78
C MET A 238 6.05 -2.96 -12.08
N LEU A 239 5.06 -2.30 -11.50
CA LEU A 239 5.22 -1.09 -10.68
C LEU A 239 4.29 -1.21 -9.48
N VAL A 240 4.89 -1.64 -8.36
CA VAL A 240 4.16 -2.00 -7.15
C VAL A 240 3.66 -0.74 -6.45
N ASP A 241 2.42 -0.78 -5.94
CA ASP A 241 1.76 0.23 -5.10
C ASP A 241 1.55 1.62 -5.72
N ILE A 242 1.61 1.69 -7.03
CA ILE A 242 1.27 2.91 -7.79
C ILE A 242 -0.07 2.74 -8.49
N VAL A 243 -0.25 1.66 -9.26
CA VAL A 243 -1.47 1.39 -10.01
C VAL A 243 -2.12 0.09 -9.54
N PHE A 244 -3.41 0.16 -9.25
CA PHE A 244 -4.25 -0.93 -8.75
C PHE A 244 -5.31 -1.27 -9.81
N PRO A 245 -5.08 -2.23 -10.72
CA PRO A 245 -5.94 -2.47 -11.87
C PRO A 245 -7.41 -2.70 -11.51
N GLY A 246 -8.28 -1.77 -11.93
CA GLY A 246 -9.72 -1.79 -11.63
C GLY A 246 -10.12 -1.24 -10.26
N TRP A 247 -9.16 -0.82 -9.44
CA TRP A 247 -9.37 -0.31 -8.08
C TRP A 247 -8.76 1.10 -7.92
N VAL A 248 -9.25 1.86 -6.94
CA VAL A 248 -8.52 3.04 -6.46
C VAL A 248 -7.28 2.57 -5.68
N PRO A 249 -6.26 3.42 -5.50
CA PRO A 249 -5.13 3.10 -4.64
C PRO A 249 -5.57 2.70 -3.23
N PHE A 250 -4.75 1.97 -2.51
CA PHE A 250 -4.94 1.77 -1.08
C PHE A 250 -4.98 3.12 -0.34
N VAL A 251 -5.48 3.15 0.86
CA VAL A 251 -5.71 4.33 1.71
C VAL A 251 -4.59 5.40 1.59
N TYR A 252 -4.95 6.68 1.58
CA TYR A 252 -4.00 7.81 1.52
C TYR A 252 -3.03 7.76 0.33
N LEU A 253 -3.53 7.46 -0.88
CA LEU A 253 -2.70 7.28 -2.09
C LEU A 253 -1.64 6.19 -1.91
N ALA A 254 -2.08 5.03 -1.42
CA ALA A 254 -1.20 3.91 -1.07
C ALA A 254 -0.11 4.30 -0.04
N ILE A 255 -0.43 5.19 0.89
CA ILE A 255 0.52 5.69 1.91
C ILE A 255 1.79 6.28 1.27
N ALA A 256 1.66 6.95 0.13
CA ALA A 256 2.80 7.46 -0.62
C ALA A 256 3.68 8.43 0.20
N GLU A 257 4.97 8.18 0.25
CA GLU A 257 5.96 9.04 0.90
C GLU A 257 6.14 10.35 0.11
N ASP A 258 6.12 10.29 -1.22
CA ASP A 258 6.13 11.46 -2.10
C ASP A 258 4.90 11.49 -3.01
N VAL A 259 3.90 12.30 -2.65
CA VAL A 259 2.66 12.45 -3.43
C VAL A 259 2.95 13.02 -4.82
N ALA A 260 3.91 13.94 -4.99
CA ALA A 260 4.26 14.47 -6.30
C ALA A 260 4.91 13.41 -7.20
N GLY A 261 5.79 12.58 -6.63
CA GLY A 261 6.38 11.44 -7.31
C GLY A 261 5.34 10.36 -7.64
N PHE A 262 4.38 10.09 -6.74
CA PHE A 262 3.26 9.17 -6.98
C PHE A 262 2.43 9.61 -8.19
N ILE A 263 2.05 10.90 -8.26
CA ILE A 263 1.35 11.48 -9.41
C ILE A 263 2.15 11.26 -10.70
N LYS A 264 3.43 11.63 -10.68
CA LYS A 264 4.32 11.58 -11.85
C LYS A 264 4.62 10.15 -12.32
N ALA A 265 4.56 9.17 -11.44
CA ALA A 265 4.86 7.77 -11.76
C ALA A 265 3.96 7.20 -12.87
N HIS A 266 2.71 7.67 -12.97
CA HIS A 266 1.78 7.28 -14.05
C HIS A 266 2.28 7.77 -15.42
N ASP A 267 2.71 9.04 -15.50
CA ASP A 267 3.27 9.60 -16.74
C ASP A 267 4.54 8.87 -17.17
N ILE A 268 5.41 8.56 -16.20
CA ILE A 268 6.65 7.81 -16.45
C ILE A 268 6.33 6.43 -17.01
N ALA A 269 5.40 5.69 -16.39
CA ALA A 269 4.97 4.37 -16.85
C ALA A 269 4.47 4.42 -18.30
N LEU A 270 3.62 5.40 -18.60
CA LEU A 270 3.01 5.54 -19.93
C LEU A 270 3.95 6.04 -21.01
N ASN A 271 4.94 6.89 -20.69
CA ASN A 271 5.78 7.53 -21.68
C ASN A 271 7.10 6.79 -21.92
N ASN A 272 7.61 6.05 -20.91
CA ASN A 272 8.95 5.46 -20.99
C ASN A 272 8.94 3.97 -21.34
N TYR A 273 7.77 3.29 -21.22
CA TYR A 273 7.69 1.84 -21.40
C TYR A 273 6.65 1.44 -22.45
N ASP A 274 7.03 0.51 -23.32
CA ASP A 274 6.14 -0.15 -24.28
C ASP A 274 5.68 -1.50 -23.71
N PHE A 275 4.61 -1.48 -22.91
CA PHE A 275 4.06 -2.67 -22.27
C PHE A 275 2.60 -2.93 -22.67
N ASP A 276 2.27 -4.22 -22.75
CA ASP A 276 0.91 -4.72 -22.95
C ASP A 276 0.28 -5.14 -21.60
N THR A 277 1.13 -5.72 -20.71
CA THR A 277 0.72 -6.24 -19.39
C THR A 277 1.33 -5.40 -18.28
N PHE A 278 0.51 -5.14 -17.26
CA PHE A 278 0.90 -4.42 -16.04
C PHE A 278 0.71 -5.31 -14.79
N VAL A 279 1.68 -5.30 -13.87
CA VAL A 279 1.63 -6.01 -12.58
C VAL A 279 1.67 -4.99 -11.45
N GLY A 280 0.57 -4.86 -10.69
CA GLY A 280 0.37 -3.79 -9.72
C GLY A 280 0.78 -4.09 -8.28
N GLY A 281 1.17 -5.32 -7.95
CA GLY A 281 1.51 -5.74 -6.58
C GLY A 281 0.30 -6.17 -5.75
N HIS A 282 -0.85 -5.52 -5.86
CA HIS A 282 -2.06 -5.80 -5.10
C HIS A 282 -3.26 -6.12 -5.96
N LEU A 283 -4.22 -6.80 -5.31
CA LEU A 283 -5.57 -7.06 -5.75
C LEU A 283 -5.67 -8.06 -6.91
N THR A 284 -6.78 -8.06 -7.55
CA THR A 284 -7.44 -9.25 -8.06
C THR A 284 -6.90 -9.76 -9.38
N ARG A 285 -6.23 -8.93 -10.20
CA ARG A 285 -5.87 -9.28 -11.58
C ARG A 285 -4.64 -8.55 -12.11
N LEU A 286 -4.13 -9.06 -13.20
CA LEU A 286 -3.21 -8.31 -14.06
C LEU A 286 -3.90 -7.07 -14.63
N GLY A 287 -3.12 -6.03 -14.85
CA GLY A 287 -3.54 -4.83 -15.54
C GLY A 287 -3.08 -4.76 -16.98
N THR A 288 -3.53 -3.72 -17.64
CA THR A 288 -3.16 -3.33 -18.98
C THR A 288 -2.68 -1.87 -18.98
N ARG A 289 -2.24 -1.39 -20.12
CA ARG A 289 -1.93 0.03 -20.31
C ARG A 289 -3.14 0.93 -20.03
N ASP A 290 -4.37 0.47 -20.36
CA ASP A 290 -5.60 1.22 -20.14
C ASP A 290 -5.93 1.34 -18.65
N ASP A 291 -5.54 0.39 -17.81
CA ASP A 291 -5.67 0.51 -16.35
C ASP A 291 -4.78 1.62 -15.81
N VAL A 292 -3.56 1.74 -16.30
CA VAL A 292 -2.65 2.83 -15.93
C VAL A 292 -3.21 4.19 -16.37
N VAL A 293 -3.77 4.29 -17.58
CA VAL A 293 -4.46 5.48 -18.08
C VAL A 293 -5.67 5.82 -17.22
N THR A 294 -6.47 4.83 -16.84
CA THR A 294 -7.66 5.02 -16.00
C THR A 294 -7.28 5.56 -14.62
N GLN A 295 -6.24 5.02 -13.99
CA GLN A 295 -5.81 5.52 -12.69
C GLN A 295 -5.13 6.89 -12.79
N GLN A 296 -4.38 7.17 -13.86
CA GLN A 296 -3.87 8.51 -14.14
C GLN A 296 -5.04 9.52 -14.24
N GLU A 297 -6.14 9.16 -14.93
CA GLU A 297 -7.36 9.97 -14.99
C GLU A 297 -7.95 10.20 -13.60
N PHE A 298 -8.04 9.15 -12.77
CA PHE A 298 -8.51 9.25 -11.39
C PHE A 298 -7.64 10.22 -10.57
N VAL A 299 -6.33 10.10 -10.64
CA VAL A 299 -5.38 10.97 -9.92
C VAL A 299 -5.49 12.41 -10.43
N SER A 300 -5.58 12.61 -11.74
CA SER A 300 -5.75 13.96 -12.33
C SER A 300 -7.07 14.63 -11.91
N ASP A 301 -8.16 13.87 -11.80
CA ASP A 301 -9.42 14.42 -11.30
C ASP A 301 -9.34 14.72 -9.80
N LEU A 302 -8.64 13.89 -9.03
CA LEU A 302 -8.39 14.11 -7.62
C LEU A 302 -7.57 15.40 -7.38
N GLU A 303 -6.55 15.66 -8.21
CA GLU A 303 -5.78 16.91 -8.17
C GLU A 303 -6.69 18.12 -8.37
N LYS A 304 -7.56 18.08 -9.40
CA LYS A 304 -8.52 19.16 -9.69
C LYS A 304 -9.52 19.36 -8.55
N ALA A 305 -10.07 18.25 -8.01
CA ALA A 305 -11.03 18.28 -6.92
C ALA A 305 -10.40 18.82 -5.63
N ALA A 306 -9.17 18.41 -5.30
CA ALA A 306 -8.43 18.89 -4.15
C ALA A 306 -8.05 20.39 -4.29
N GLY A 307 -7.59 20.80 -5.46
CA GLY A 307 -7.29 22.21 -5.77
C GLY A 307 -8.53 23.09 -5.63
N LYS A 308 -9.66 22.65 -6.18
CA LYS A 308 -10.96 23.32 -6.04
C LYS A 308 -11.37 23.43 -4.58
N ALA A 309 -11.34 22.32 -3.83
CA ALA A 309 -11.75 22.30 -2.42
C ALA A 309 -10.88 23.24 -1.55
N ASN A 310 -9.55 23.24 -1.75
CA ASN A 310 -8.64 24.15 -1.05
C ASN A 310 -8.90 25.63 -1.35
N ASN A 311 -9.42 25.96 -2.55
CA ASN A 311 -9.73 27.34 -2.93
C ASN A 311 -11.13 27.78 -2.49
N GLU A 312 -12.13 26.91 -2.55
CA GLU A 312 -13.53 27.26 -2.27
C GLU A 312 -13.86 27.27 -0.77
N VAL A 313 -13.28 26.36 0.01
CA VAL A 313 -13.57 26.26 1.45
C VAL A 313 -12.73 27.28 2.22
N GLN A 314 -13.40 28.31 2.73
CA GLN A 314 -12.71 29.37 3.45
C GLN A 314 -12.64 29.05 4.97
N PHE A 315 -11.43 29.04 5.50
CA PHE A 315 -11.18 28.83 6.93
C PHE A 315 -11.97 29.81 7.81
N SER A 316 -12.08 31.07 7.38
CA SER A 316 -12.84 32.12 8.10
C SER A 316 -14.33 31.80 8.25
N ASP A 317 -14.92 31.09 7.29
CA ASP A 317 -16.35 30.75 7.35
C ASP A 317 -16.60 29.57 8.27
N ILE A 318 -15.71 28.61 8.30
CA ILE A 318 -15.72 27.54 9.30
C ILE A 318 -15.51 28.10 10.71
N ALA A 319 -14.59 29.05 10.87
CA ALA A 319 -14.34 29.70 12.15
C ALA A 319 -15.59 30.43 12.70
N LYS A 320 -16.36 31.09 11.83
CA LYS A 320 -17.65 31.73 12.22
C LYS A 320 -18.69 30.71 12.68
N GLN A 321 -18.73 29.52 12.05
CA GLN A 321 -19.68 28.45 12.39
C GLN A 321 -19.33 27.77 13.71
N VAL A 322 -18.04 27.50 13.96
CA VAL A 322 -17.57 26.84 15.18
C VAL A 322 -17.65 27.77 16.42
N GLY A 323 -17.57 29.08 16.21
CA GLY A 323 -17.68 30.06 17.28
C GLY A 323 -16.35 30.36 17.99
N LYS A 324 -16.26 30.20 19.30
CA LYS A 324 -15.07 30.59 20.08
C LYS A 324 -13.84 29.74 19.71
N PHE A 325 -12.66 30.40 19.60
CA PHE A 325 -11.36 29.80 19.30
C PHE A 325 -10.69 29.11 20.52
N ASP A 326 -11.46 28.51 21.42
CA ASP A 326 -10.92 27.90 22.64
C ASP A 326 -10.13 26.60 22.34
N ASN A 327 -10.36 25.97 21.17
CA ASN A 327 -9.65 24.79 20.73
C ASN A 327 -9.24 24.91 19.25
N PRO A 328 -7.99 25.32 18.96
CA PRO A 328 -7.50 25.47 17.58
C PRO A 328 -7.55 24.16 16.77
N TRP A 329 -7.30 23.02 17.41
CA TRP A 329 -7.36 21.72 16.75
C TRP A 329 -8.77 21.32 16.36
N LEU A 330 -9.77 21.61 17.17
CA LEU A 330 -11.16 21.39 16.79
C LEU A 330 -11.55 22.23 15.58
N LEU A 331 -11.15 23.51 15.56
CA LEU A 331 -11.42 24.39 14.44
C LEU A 331 -10.73 23.88 13.14
N TYR A 332 -9.47 23.50 13.24
CA TYR A 332 -8.74 22.97 12.10
C TYR A 332 -9.33 21.63 11.61
N SER A 333 -9.71 20.73 12.51
CA SER A 333 -10.40 19.49 12.15
C SER A 333 -11.69 19.76 11.36
N LYS A 334 -12.51 20.72 11.81
CA LYS A 334 -13.74 21.11 11.09
C LYS A 334 -13.48 21.72 9.73
N TYR A 335 -12.37 22.44 9.58
CA TYR A 335 -11.94 22.93 8.27
C TYR A 335 -11.51 21.78 7.35
N ILE A 336 -10.71 20.83 7.85
CA ILE A 336 -10.33 19.62 7.08
C ILE A 336 -11.57 18.84 6.67
N ASP A 337 -12.51 18.58 7.58
CA ASP A 337 -13.77 17.88 7.28
C ASP A 337 -14.54 18.55 6.13
N ALA A 338 -14.58 19.88 6.10
CA ALA A 338 -15.27 20.62 5.06
C ALA A 338 -14.54 20.59 3.70
N VAL A 339 -13.22 20.68 3.71
CA VAL A 339 -12.38 20.55 2.49
C VAL A 339 -12.51 19.15 1.91
N ASP A 340 -12.36 18.14 2.76
CA ASP A 340 -12.49 16.73 2.36
C ASP A 340 -13.86 16.46 1.75
N LYS A 341 -14.93 16.87 2.40
CA LYS A 341 -16.29 16.73 1.89
C LYS A 341 -16.47 17.35 0.51
N ASN A 342 -15.97 18.56 0.26
CA ASN A 342 -16.05 19.23 -1.04
C ASN A 342 -15.31 18.45 -2.14
N CYS A 343 -14.12 17.91 -1.82
CA CYS A 343 -13.35 17.07 -2.71
C CYS A 343 -14.10 15.77 -3.03
N VAL A 344 -14.58 15.05 -2.02
CA VAL A 344 -15.34 13.80 -2.17
C VAL A 344 -16.59 14.00 -3.02
N GLU A 345 -17.40 15.02 -2.75
CA GLU A 345 -18.60 15.33 -3.55
C GLU A 345 -18.27 15.59 -5.02
N THR A 346 -17.10 16.16 -5.30
CA THR A 346 -16.65 16.39 -6.68
C THR A 346 -16.26 15.08 -7.38
N MET A 347 -15.64 14.15 -6.65
CA MET A 347 -15.11 12.88 -7.18
C MET A 347 -16.17 11.78 -7.33
N SER A 348 -17.07 11.66 -6.34
CA SER A 348 -17.94 10.48 -6.16
C SER A 348 -18.79 10.17 -7.39
N SER A 349 -19.39 11.17 -8.00
CA SER A 349 -20.32 10.97 -9.13
C SER A 349 -19.69 10.28 -10.35
N LYS A 350 -18.37 10.39 -10.53
CA LYS A 350 -17.65 9.79 -11.65
C LYS A 350 -17.00 8.45 -11.32
N TRP A 351 -16.56 8.29 -10.08
CA TRP A 351 -15.65 7.21 -9.72
C TRP A 351 -16.28 6.10 -8.90
N GLU A 352 -17.32 6.41 -8.10
CA GLU A 352 -18.10 5.37 -7.43
C GLU A 352 -18.75 4.44 -8.45
N GLY A 353 -18.53 3.13 -8.31
CA GLY A 353 -19.01 2.11 -9.25
C GLY A 353 -18.17 1.96 -10.53
N ARG A 354 -17.16 2.84 -10.77
CA ARG A 354 -16.21 2.69 -11.88
C ARG A 354 -14.91 1.98 -11.42
N LEU A 355 -14.44 2.30 -10.22
CA LEU A 355 -13.29 1.64 -9.59
C LEU A 355 -13.71 1.04 -8.24
N GLY A 356 -13.22 -0.16 -7.95
CA GLY A 356 -13.40 -0.79 -6.64
C GLY A 356 -12.73 0.04 -5.55
N GLY A 357 -13.31 0.05 -4.33
CA GLY A 357 -12.77 0.81 -3.20
C GLY A 357 -12.99 2.32 -3.24
N ALA A 358 -13.66 2.84 -4.29
CA ALA A 358 -13.87 4.28 -4.41
C ALA A 358 -14.75 4.85 -3.30
N GLN A 359 -15.78 4.13 -2.84
CA GLN A 359 -16.61 4.56 -1.71
C GLN A 359 -15.85 4.50 -0.39
N GLU A 360 -15.00 3.50 -0.21
CA GLU A 360 -14.27 3.23 1.01
C GLU A 360 -13.11 4.21 1.21
N PHE A 361 -12.39 4.57 0.14
CA PHE A 361 -11.12 5.30 0.26
C PHE A 361 -11.10 6.71 -0.34
N MET A 362 -12.16 7.16 -1.00
CA MET A 362 -12.19 8.50 -1.62
C MET A 362 -11.85 9.61 -0.64
N SER A 363 -12.42 9.58 0.58
CA SER A 363 -12.13 10.56 1.62
C SER A 363 -10.65 10.57 2.01
N THR A 364 -10.02 9.40 2.12
CA THR A 364 -8.59 9.32 2.47
C THR A 364 -7.68 9.85 1.36
N HIS A 365 -8.07 9.66 0.09
CA HIS A 365 -7.34 10.21 -1.06
C HIS A 365 -7.52 11.72 -1.16
N CYS A 366 -8.75 12.23 -0.96
CA CYS A 366 -9.02 13.65 -0.87
C CYS A 366 -8.20 14.31 0.24
N PHE A 367 -8.19 13.72 1.44
CA PHE A 367 -7.38 14.20 2.56
C PHE A 367 -5.89 14.25 2.20
N ALA A 368 -5.33 13.15 1.68
CA ALA A 368 -3.91 13.08 1.34
C ALA A 368 -3.53 14.16 0.30
N MET A 369 -4.32 14.32 -0.76
CA MET A 369 -4.04 15.28 -1.82
C MET A 369 -4.22 16.74 -1.36
N THR A 370 -5.29 17.04 -0.61
CA THR A 370 -5.56 18.41 -0.12
C THR A 370 -4.51 18.84 0.89
N GLU A 371 -4.11 17.97 1.83
CA GLU A 371 -3.10 18.30 2.84
C GLU A 371 -1.70 18.38 2.21
N ALA A 372 -1.34 17.47 1.30
CA ALA A 372 -0.09 17.58 0.54
C ALA A 372 -0.03 18.89 -0.25
N GLY A 373 -1.14 19.32 -0.86
CA GLY A 373 -1.23 20.59 -1.56
C GLY A 373 -1.00 21.82 -0.70
N LYS A 374 -1.23 21.74 0.62
CA LYS A 374 -0.98 22.83 1.56
C LYS A 374 0.48 22.90 2.04
N VAL A 375 1.15 21.75 2.16
CA VAL A 375 2.46 21.69 2.84
C VAL A 375 3.61 21.32 1.92
N ASN A 376 3.37 20.66 0.78
CA ASN A 376 4.40 20.26 -0.17
C ASN A 376 4.43 21.23 -1.35
N PRO A 377 5.55 21.96 -1.58
CA PRO A 377 5.65 22.95 -2.67
C PRO A 377 5.40 22.37 -4.06
N SER A 378 5.85 21.13 -4.32
CA SER A 378 5.68 20.47 -5.62
C SER A 378 4.21 20.12 -5.86
N VAL A 379 3.52 19.55 -4.88
CA VAL A 379 2.08 19.24 -4.97
C VAL A 379 1.27 20.54 -5.07
N ASN A 380 1.61 21.57 -4.28
CA ASN A 380 0.96 22.89 -4.38
C ASN A 380 1.03 23.45 -5.79
N ALA A 381 2.21 23.41 -6.43
CA ALA A 381 2.38 23.88 -7.80
C ALA A 381 1.53 23.08 -8.81
N ILE A 382 1.42 21.76 -8.65
CA ILE A 382 0.57 20.91 -9.49
C ILE A 382 -0.90 21.32 -9.35
N LEU A 383 -1.41 21.46 -8.12
CA LEU A 383 -2.81 21.81 -7.87
C LEU A 383 -3.15 23.22 -8.40
N GLN A 384 -2.26 24.19 -8.28
CA GLN A 384 -2.46 25.53 -8.81
C GLN A 384 -2.51 25.57 -10.34
N ASN A 385 -1.65 24.81 -11.03
CA ASN A 385 -1.67 24.72 -12.49
C ASN A 385 -2.99 24.14 -13.00
N ASN A 386 -3.52 23.13 -12.36
CA ASN A 386 -4.77 22.49 -12.74
C ASN A 386 -6.00 23.38 -12.51
N THR A 387 -5.97 24.27 -11.51
CA THR A 387 -7.05 25.24 -11.27
C THR A 387 -7.08 26.39 -12.29
N MET A 388 -5.92 26.84 -12.79
CA MET A 388 -5.85 27.88 -13.82
C MET A 388 -6.37 27.43 -15.20
N ILE A 389 -6.22 26.15 -15.53
CA ILE A 389 -6.71 25.57 -16.80
C ILE A 389 -8.25 25.42 -16.78
N ALA A 390 -8.87 25.27 -15.60
CA ALA A 390 -10.29 25.08 -15.44
C ALA A 390 -11.13 26.38 -15.44
N SER A 391 -10.51 27.57 -15.43
CA SER A 391 -11.20 28.86 -15.48
C SER A 391 -11.49 29.20 -16.96
N PRO A 392 -12.75 29.18 -17.43
CA PRO A 392 -13.07 29.69 -18.76
C PRO A 392 -12.87 31.20 -18.77
N ASN A 393 -12.08 31.72 -19.72
CA ASN A 393 -12.00 33.13 -20.07
C ASN A 393 -13.36 33.67 -20.52
#